data_b7b7d79b63888bea60241b6702964ef0
#
_entry.id   b7b7d79b63888bea60241b6702964ef0
#
_cell.length_a   1.000
_cell.length_b   1.000
_cell.length_c   1.000
_cell.angle_alpha   90.00
_cell.angle_beta   90.00
_cell.angle_gamma   90.00
#
_symmetry.space_group_name_H-M   'P 1'
#
loop_
_entity.id
_entity.type
_entity.pdbx_description
1 polymer ?
#
loop_
_entity_poly.entity_id
_entity_poly.type
_entity_poly.pdbx_seq_one_letter_code
_entity_poly.pdbx_strand_id
1 'polypeptide(L)'
;MAFELPKLPYAFDALEPHFDKETMEIHHDRHHNTYVTKLNAAVEGTDLESKSIEEIVANLDSVPANIQTAVRNNGGGHLNHSLFWELLSPNSEEKGTVVEKIKKQWGSLEEFKKEFADKAAARFGSGWAWLVVNNGQLEIVTTPNQDNPLTEGKTPILGLDVWEHAYYLKYQNKRPDYIGAFWNVVNWEKVDELYNATK
;
A
#
# COMPACT_ATOMS: atom_id res chain seq x y z
N MET A 1 -2.01 -13.96 -19.55
CA MET A 1 -1.94 -13.91 -18.07
C MET A 1 -2.96 -12.91 -17.56
N ALA A 2 -3.63 -13.23 -16.45
CA ALA A 2 -4.72 -12.41 -15.91
C ALA A 2 -4.23 -11.08 -15.31
N PHE A 3 -3.07 -11.10 -14.66
CA PHE A 3 -2.51 -9.92 -13.97
C PHE A 3 -1.15 -9.56 -14.55
N GLU A 4 -0.86 -8.26 -14.56
CA GLU A 4 0.39 -7.72 -15.11
C GLU A 4 1.05 -6.79 -14.10
N LEU A 5 2.39 -6.72 -14.15
CA LEU A 5 3.15 -5.76 -13.37
C LEU A 5 2.91 -4.36 -13.95
N PRO A 6 2.30 -3.43 -13.20
CA PRO A 6 2.10 -2.07 -13.69
C PRO A 6 3.44 -1.34 -13.81
N LYS A 7 3.53 -0.41 -14.74
CA LYS A 7 4.71 0.46 -14.84
C LYS A 7 4.69 1.48 -13.71
N LEU A 8 5.89 1.83 -13.22
CA LEU A 8 6.01 2.97 -12.31
C LEU A 8 5.60 4.25 -13.05
N PRO A 9 4.81 5.13 -12.41
CA PRO A 9 4.42 6.41 -13.03
C PRO A 9 5.52 7.48 -13.01
N TYR A 10 6.72 7.15 -12.56
CA TYR A 10 7.89 8.03 -12.46
C TYR A 10 9.17 7.20 -12.59
N ALA A 11 10.33 7.86 -12.75
CA ALA A 11 11.62 7.18 -12.84
C ALA A 11 12.00 6.53 -11.49
N PHE A 12 12.83 5.49 -11.52
CA PHE A 12 13.28 4.81 -10.30
C PHE A 12 13.99 5.73 -9.31
N ASP A 13 14.64 6.79 -9.77
CA ASP A 13 15.35 7.76 -8.93
C ASP A 13 14.53 9.02 -8.58
N ALA A 14 13.27 9.08 -9.03
CA ALA A 14 12.44 10.28 -8.88
C ALA A 14 12.13 10.63 -7.42
N LEU A 15 12.16 9.64 -6.51
CA LEU A 15 11.82 9.83 -5.11
C LEU A 15 13.06 10.08 -4.22
N GLU A 16 14.25 10.12 -4.82
CA GLU A 16 15.46 10.46 -4.07
C GLU A 16 15.41 11.91 -3.58
N PRO A 17 16.04 12.22 -2.44
CA PRO A 17 16.87 11.34 -1.59
C PRO A 17 16.08 10.51 -0.57
N HIS A 18 14.76 10.53 -0.61
CA HIS A 18 13.91 9.89 0.40
C HIS A 18 13.80 8.37 0.23
N PHE A 19 13.54 7.93 -1.00
CA PHE A 19 13.53 6.52 -1.39
C PHE A 19 14.59 6.34 -2.49
N ASP A 20 15.55 5.46 -2.25
CA ASP A 20 16.69 5.30 -3.16
C ASP A 20 16.34 4.48 -4.40
N LYS A 21 17.04 4.77 -5.47
CA LYS A 21 16.86 4.13 -6.78
C LYS A 21 16.97 2.61 -6.70
N GLU A 22 17.99 2.08 -6.04
CA GLU A 22 18.22 0.64 -5.95
C GLU A 22 17.05 -0.08 -5.27
N THR A 23 16.55 0.48 -4.17
CA THR A 23 15.36 -0.04 -3.48
C THR A 23 14.16 -0.06 -4.42
N MET A 24 13.91 1.02 -5.16
CA MET A 24 12.78 1.12 -6.07
C MET A 24 12.88 0.09 -7.20
N GLU A 25 14.05 -0.11 -7.78
CA GLU A 25 14.27 -1.10 -8.83
C GLU A 25 13.98 -2.53 -8.33
N ILE A 26 14.52 -2.89 -7.18
CA ILE A 26 14.33 -4.22 -6.59
C ILE A 26 12.88 -4.40 -6.14
N HIS A 27 12.31 -3.42 -5.47
CA HIS A 27 10.96 -3.45 -4.91
C HIS A 27 9.90 -3.63 -6.02
N HIS A 28 10.05 -2.89 -7.12
CA HIS A 28 9.14 -3.00 -8.27
C HIS A 28 9.43 -4.20 -9.15
N ASP A 29 10.67 -4.31 -9.69
CA ASP A 29 10.98 -5.29 -10.74
C ASP A 29 11.11 -6.72 -10.21
N ARG A 30 11.43 -6.89 -8.93
CA ARG A 30 11.62 -8.21 -8.32
C ARG A 30 10.51 -8.57 -7.34
N HIS A 31 10.31 -7.82 -6.28
CA HIS A 31 9.27 -8.16 -5.28
C HIS A 31 7.86 -8.14 -5.87
N HIS A 32 7.46 -7.01 -6.45
CA HIS A 32 6.12 -6.90 -7.04
C HIS A 32 5.93 -7.91 -8.18
N ASN A 33 6.92 -8.03 -9.05
CA ASN A 33 6.87 -8.98 -10.17
C ASN A 33 6.72 -10.43 -9.70
N THR A 34 7.36 -10.81 -8.60
CA THR A 34 7.21 -12.14 -8.01
C THR A 34 5.78 -12.38 -7.53
N TYR A 35 5.15 -11.39 -6.90
CA TYR A 35 3.74 -11.51 -6.50
C TYR A 35 2.83 -11.72 -7.71
N VAL A 36 3.03 -10.97 -8.78
CA VAL A 36 2.24 -11.11 -10.03
C VAL A 36 2.42 -12.51 -10.61
N THR A 37 3.65 -12.98 -10.72
CA THR A 37 3.97 -14.31 -11.29
C THR A 37 3.32 -15.42 -10.47
N LYS A 38 3.44 -15.38 -9.16
CA LYS A 38 2.86 -16.40 -8.27
C LYS A 38 1.33 -16.33 -8.22
N LEU A 39 0.77 -15.11 -8.27
CA LEU A 39 -0.68 -14.94 -8.34
C LEU A 39 -1.24 -15.56 -9.62
N ASN A 40 -0.64 -15.26 -10.77
CA ASN A 40 -1.06 -15.83 -12.04
C ASN A 40 -1.02 -17.36 -12.03
N ALA A 41 0.04 -17.93 -11.46
CA ALA A 41 0.15 -19.40 -11.33
C ALA A 41 -0.95 -19.97 -10.42
N ALA A 42 -1.28 -19.29 -9.35
CA ALA A 42 -2.29 -19.75 -8.39
C ALA A 42 -3.71 -19.73 -8.98
N VAL A 43 -4.05 -18.73 -9.79
CA VAL A 43 -5.41 -18.55 -10.34
C VAL A 43 -5.61 -19.22 -11.71
N GLU A 44 -4.56 -19.75 -12.31
CA GLU A 44 -4.62 -20.37 -13.65
C GLU A 44 -5.72 -21.45 -13.72
N GLY A 45 -6.57 -21.33 -14.71
CA GLY A 45 -7.68 -22.27 -14.93
C GLY A 45 -8.86 -22.11 -13.99
N THR A 46 -8.90 -21.04 -13.20
CA THR A 46 -10.02 -20.74 -12.30
C THR A 46 -10.81 -19.51 -12.77
N ASP A 47 -12.01 -19.32 -12.21
CA ASP A 47 -12.85 -18.14 -12.48
C ASP A 47 -12.18 -16.83 -12.03
N LEU A 48 -11.17 -16.92 -11.15
CA LEU A 48 -10.48 -15.75 -10.62
C LEU A 48 -9.67 -15.01 -11.71
N GLU A 49 -9.30 -15.70 -12.80
CA GLU A 49 -8.58 -15.06 -13.91
C GLU A 49 -9.35 -13.89 -14.54
N SER A 50 -10.68 -13.90 -14.44
CA SER A 50 -11.54 -12.85 -15.00
C SER A 50 -11.98 -11.79 -14.01
N LYS A 51 -11.59 -11.91 -12.75
CA LYS A 51 -11.95 -10.96 -11.70
C LYS A 51 -10.85 -9.93 -11.48
N SER A 52 -11.24 -8.74 -11.02
CA SER A 52 -10.25 -7.74 -10.62
C SER A 52 -9.55 -8.17 -9.33
N ILE A 53 -8.34 -7.68 -9.12
CA ILE A 53 -7.60 -8.02 -7.89
C ILE A 53 -8.32 -7.49 -6.65
N GLU A 54 -8.99 -6.35 -6.76
CA GLU A 54 -9.78 -5.77 -5.68
C GLU A 54 -10.94 -6.68 -5.28
N GLU A 55 -11.65 -7.22 -6.26
CA GLU A 55 -12.75 -8.17 -6.01
C GLU A 55 -12.25 -9.43 -5.30
N ILE A 56 -11.11 -9.95 -5.75
CA ILE A 56 -10.52 -11.17 -5.16
C ILE A 56 -10.12 -10.91 -3.70
N VAL A 57 -9.40 -9.84 -3.45
CA VAL A 57 -8.89 -9.51 -2.11
C VAL A 57 -10.04 -9.16 -1.15
N ALA A 58 -11.08 -8.49 -1.64
CA ALA A 58 -12.26 -8.19 -0.82
C ALA A 58 -13.05 -9.46 -0.44
N ASN A 59 -12.94 -10.54 -1.21
CA ASN A 59 -13.72 -11.76 -1.05
C ASN A 59 -12.84 -13.02 -0.90
N LEU A 60 -11.79 -12.95 -0.09
CA LEU A 60 -10.87 -14.07 0.10
C LEU A 60 -11.56 -15.35 0.60
N ASP A 61 -12.63 -15.22 1.38
CA ASP A 61 -13.40 -16.37 1.88
C ASP A 61 -14.06 -17.16 0.75
N SER A 62 -14.28 -16.52 -0.41
CA SER A 62 -14.86 -17.16 -1.60
C SER A 62 -13.82 -17.86 -2.47
N VAL A 63 -12.52 -17.68 -2.18
CA VAL A 63 -11.44 -18.32 -2.93
C VAL A 63 -11.36 -19.79 -2.53
N PRO A 64 -11.22 -20.73 -3.50
CA PRO A 64 -11.08 -22.15 -3.18
C PRO A 64 -9.98 -22.43 -2.16
N ALA A 65 -10.28 -23.27 -1.17
CA ALA A 65 -9.40 -23.52 -0.03
C ALA A 65 -7.98 -23.95 -0.41
N ASN A 66 -7.83 -24.70 -1.50
CA ASN A 66 -6.52 -25.22 -1.95
C ASN A 66 -5.58 -24.13 -2.48
N ILE A 67 -6.10 -22.97 -2.88
CA ILE A 67 -5.30 -21.85 -3.39
C ILE A 67 -5.46 -20.58 -2.55
N GLN A 68 -6.28 -20.58 -1.53
CA GLN A 68 -6.63 -19.38 -0.75
C GLN A 68 -5.41 -18.70 -0.13
N THR A 69 -4.49 -19.45 0.48
CA THR A 69 -3.28 -18.88 1.08
C THR A 69 -2.38 -18.24 0.02
N ALA A 70 -2.17 -18.91 -1.12
CA ALA A 70 -1.36 -18.36 -2.20
C ALA A 70 -1.99 -17.08 -2.78
N VAL A 71 -3.30 -17.06 -2.94
CA VAL A 71 -4.04 -15.90 -3.45
C VAL A 71 -4.01 -14.76 -2.43
N ARG A 72 -4.21 -15.05 -1.15
CA ARG A 72 -4.12 -14.05 -0.07
C ARG A 72 -2.75 -13.37 -0.07
N ASN A 73 -1.67 -14.14 -0.09
CA ASN A 73 -0.32 -13.60 -0.02
C ASN A 73 0.10 -12.88 -1.31
N ASN A 74 -0.09 -13.52 -2.44
CA ASN A 74 0.38 -12.97 -3.72
C ASN A 74 -0.61 -11.98 -4.34
N GLY A 75 -1.91 -12.19 -4.14
CA GLY A 75 -2.95 -11.25 -4.54
C GLY A 75 -2.89 -9.98 -3.70
N GLY A 76 -2.76 -10.12 -2.38
CA GLY A 76 -2.53 -8.99 -1.49
C GLY A 76 -1.26 -8.23 -1.84
N GLY A 77 -0.18 -8.96 -2.10
CA GLY A 77 1.10 -8.37 -2.52
C GLY A 77 0.97 -7.56 -3.81
N HIS A 78 0.30 -8.12 -4.82
CA HIS A 78 0.08 -7.42 -6.08
C HIS A 78 -0.76 -6.15 -5.88
N LEU A 79 -1.89 -6.25 -5.20
CA LEU A 79 -2.77 -5.11 -4.94
C LEU A 79 -2.07 -4.02 -4.13
N ASN A 80 -1.43 -4.39 -3.02
CA ASN A 80 -0.75 -3.46 -2.13
C ASN A 80 0.33 -2.66 -2.85
N HIS A 81 1.15 -3.33 -3.67
CA HIS A 81 2.22 -2.66 -4.40
C HIS A 81 1.70 -1.82 -5.57
N SER A 82 0.68 -2.29 -6.28
CA SER A 82 0.04 -1.49 -7.36
C SER A 82 -0.48 -0.16 -6.80
N LEU A 83 -1.12 -0.20 -5.65
CA LEU A 83 -1.61 0.99 -4.97
C LEU A 83 -0.46 1.86 -4.44
N PHE A 84 0.56 1.23 -3.86
CA PHE A 84 1.72 1.92 -3.27
C PHE A 84 2.43 2.82 -4.28
N TRP A 85 2.69 2.31 -5.49
CA TRP A 85 3.37 3.11 -6.51
C TRP A 85 2.60 4.38 -6.87
N GLU A 86 1.28 4.31 -6.95
CA GLU A 86 0.43 5.46 -7.26
C GLU A 86 0.32 6.44 -6.09
N LEU A 87 0.50 5.98 -4.86
CA LEU A 87 0.45 6.82 -3.66
C LEU A 87 1.74 7.59 -3.38
N LEU A 88 2.77 7.38 -4.20
CA LEU A 88 4.05 8.07 -4.09
C LEU A 88 4.22 9.04 -5.26
N SER A 89 4.88 10.17 -5.01
CA SER A 89 5.13 11.19 -6.02
C SER A 89 6.36 12.03 -5.64
N PRO A 90 7.17 12.45 -6.61
CA PRO A 90 8.23 13.44 -6.36
C PRO A 90 7.66 14.83 -6.01
N ASN A 91 6.38 15.05 -6.29
CA ASN A 91 5.69 16.33 -6.03
C ASN A 91 4.65 16.16 -4.94
N SER A 92 5.10 16.16 -3.68
CA SER A 92 4.21 15.99 -2.53
C SER A 92 3.71 17.36 -2.03
N GLU A 93 2.40 17.62 -2.21
CA GLU A 93 1.73 18.81 -1.70
C GLU A 93 0.59 18.39 -0.76
N GLU A 94 0.63 18.89 0.46
CA GLU A 94 -0.37 18.58 1.49
C GLU A 94 -1.66 19.38 1.26
N LYS A 95 -2.48 18.90 0.33
CA LYS A 95 -3.72 19.57 -0.08
C LYS A 95 -4.84 18.58 -0.38
N GLY A 96 -6.06 19.08 -0.47
CA GLY A 96 -7.24 18.32 -0.85
C GLY A 96 -8.24 18.18 0.27
N THR A 97 -9.44 17.69 -0.07
CA THR A 97 -10.52 17.51 0.91
C THR A 97 -10.15 16.49 1.98
N VAL A 98 -9.33 15.48 1.62
CA VAL A 98 -8.84 14.48 2.57
C VAL A 98 -7.97 15.13 3.65
N VAL A 99 -7.10 16.09 3.28
CA VAL A 99 -6.26 16.79 4.24
C VAL A 99 -7.12 17.57 5.24
N GLU A 100 -8.14 18.25 4.76
CA GLU A 100 -9.08 18.97 5.64
C GLU A 100 -9.85 18.02 6.56
N LYS A 101 -10.27 16.85 6.04
CA LYS A 101 -10.92 15.83 6.86
C LYS A 101 -9.97 15.30 7.96
N ILE A 102 -8.70 15.07 7.61
CA ILE A 102 -7.67 14.66 8.56
C ILE A 102 -7.51 15.70 9.67
N LYS A 103 -7.34 16.98 9.30
CA LYS A 103 -7.21 18.07 10.29
C LYS A 103 -8.41 18.15 11.21
N LYS A 104 -9.60 17.97 10.67
CA LYS A 104 -10.83 17.99 11.45
C LYS A 104 -10.90 16.82 12.43
N GLN A 105 -10.45 15.65 12.02
CA GLN A 105 -10.56 14.42 12.81
C GLN A 105 -9.44 14.27 13.87
N TRP A 106 -8.20 14.69 13.53
CA TRP A 106 -7.04 14.59 14.44
C TRP A 106 -6.62 15.91 15.07
N GLY A 107 -7.22 17.03 14.68
CA GLY A 107 -6.86 18.36 15.15
C GLY A 107 -5.80 19.05 14.29
N SER A 108 -4.86 18.31 13.74
CA SER A 108 -3.85 18.80 12.79
C SER A 108 -3.29 17.67 11.95
N LEU A 109 -2.64 18.01 10.84
CA LEU A 109 -1.96 17.03 10.00
C LEU A 109 -0.76 16.41 10.74
N GLU A 110 -0.08 17.17 11.56
CA GLU A 110 1.05 16.71 12.39
C GLU A 110 0.63 15.64 13.40
N GLU A 111 -0.50 15.81 14.06
CA GLU A 111 -1.03 14.82 14.99
C GLU A 111 -1.41 13.51 14.26
N PHE A 112 -1.98 13.64 13.07
CA PHE A 112 -2.24 12.48 12.20
C PHE A 112 -0.95 11.76 11.83
N LYS A 113 0.06 12.50 11.36
CA LYS A 113 1.36 11.91 10.97
C LYS A 113 2.02 11.21 12.14
N LYS A 114 1.92 11.79 13.33
CA LYS A 114 2.48 11.21 14.56
C LYS A 114 1.81 9.88 14.87
N GLU A 115 0.48 9.83 14.87
CA GLU A 115 -0.25 8.58 15.15
C GLU A 115 0.05 7.51 14.08
N PHE A 116 0.06 7.91 12.81
CA PHE A 116 0.41 7.00 11.72
C PHE A 116 1.83 6.44 11.90
N ALA A 117 2.80 7.30 12.18
CA ALA A 117 4.19 6.91 12.40
C ALA A 117 4.34 5.97 13.60
N ASP A 118 3.67 6.26 14.71
CA ASP A 118 3.70 5.41 15.89
C ASP A 118 3.16 4.01 15.60
N LYS A 119 2.05 3.92 14.89
CA LYS A 119 1.46 2.62 14.49
C LYS A 119 2.31 1.88 13.48
N ALA A 120 2.87 2.57 12.50
CA ALA A 120 3.77 1.98 11.51
C ALA A 120 5.05 1.42 12.16
N ALA A 121 5.64 2.17 13.08
CA ALA A 121 6.82 1.74 13.81
C ALA A 121 6.53 0.56 14.74
N ALA A 122 5.33 0.52 15.33
CA ALA A 122 4.90 -0.53 16.24
C ALA A 122 4.49 -1.82 15.51
N ARG A 123 4.27 -1.80 14.19
CA ARG A 123 3.95 -3.01 13.43
C ARG A 123 5.12 -3.98 13.49
N PHE A 124 5.01 -4.98 14.36
CA PHE A 124 6.07 -5.95 14.56
C PHE A 124 6.21 -6.86 13.33
N GLY A 125 7.45 -6.97 12.82
CA GLY A 125 7.74 -7.76 11.65
C GLY A 125 7.29 -7.10 10.34
N SER A 126 6.98 -7.94 9.36
CA SER A 126 6.53 -7.50 8.04
C SER A 126 5.06 -7.12 8.03
N GLY A 127 4.74 -6.04 7.36
CA GLY A 127 3.37 -5.59 7.25
C GLY A 127 3.25 -4.23 6.59
N TRP A 128 2.07 -3.63 6.75
CA TRP A 128 1.71 -2.34 6.18
C TRP A 128 1.01 -1.47 7.20
N ALA A 129 1.16 -0.17 7.06
CA ALA A 129 0.35 0.84 7.78
C ALA A 129 -0.55 1.54 6.76
N TRP A 130 -1.80 1.78 7.14
CA TRP A 130 -2.83 2.29 6.22
C TRP A 130 -3.63 3.42 6.83
N LEU A 131 -4.02 4.38 5.99
CA LEU A 131 -5.17 5.23 6.25
C LEU A 131 -6.34 4.64 5.44
N VAL A 132 -7.43 4.36 6.10
CA VAL A 132 -8.62 3.76 5.49
C VAL A 132 -9.86 4.61 5.72
N VAL A 133 -10.86 4.44 4.84
CA VAL A 133 -12.21 4.93 5.07
C VAL A 133 -13.04 3.75 5.58
N ASN A 134 -13.64 3.91 6.75
CA ASN A 134 -14.50 2.93 7.38
C ASN A 134 -15.81 3.61 7.78
N ASN A 135 -16.91 3.28 7.09
CA ASN A 135 -18.23 3.87 7.32
C ASN A 135 -18.20 5.42 7.33
N GLY A 136 -17.50 6.00 6.36
CA GLY A 136 -17.40 7.46 6.21
C GLY A 136 -16.40 8.15 7.13
N GLN A 137 -15.74 7.43 8.02
CA GLN A 137 -14.72 7.97 8.91
C GLN A 137 -13.33 7.49 8.51
N LEU A 138 -12.32 8.31 8.78
CA LEU A 138 -10.94 7.93 8.57
C LEU A 138 -10.41 7.15 9.77
N GLU A 139 -9.59 6.14 9.50
CA GLU A 139 -9.01 5.29 10.54
C GLU A 139 -7.60 4.89 10.13
N ILE A 140 -6.67 4.85 11.07
CA ILE A 140 -5.32 4.34 10.85
C ILE A 140 -5.29 2.89 11.33
N VAL A 141 -4.93 1.97 10.42
CA VAL A 141 -4.84 0.53 10.73
C VAL A 141 -3.51 -0.04 10.25
N THR A 142 -3.10 -1.16 10.82
CA THR A 142 -1.95 -1.91 10.32
C THR A 142 -2.38 -3.34 10.00
N THR A 143 -1.72 -3.94 9.02
CA THR A 143 -1.97 -5.31 8.60
C THR A 143 -0.67 -6.10 8.57
N PRO A 144 -0.69 -7.40 8.88
CA PRO A 144 0.51 -8.25 8.77
C PRO A 144 0.74 -8.68 7.33
N ASN A 145 1.99 -8.96 7.01
CA ASN A 145 2.40 -9.53 5.72
C ASN A 145 1.84 -8.74 4.53
N GLN A 146 1.05 -9.35 3.66
CA GLN A 146 0.43 -8.68 2.50
C GLN A 146 -1.09 -8.58 2.63
N ASP A 147 -1.63 -8.70 3.84
CA ASP A 147 -3.05 -8.50 4.05
C ASP A 147 -3.45 -7.06 3.72
N ASN A 148 -4.66 -6.90 3.19
CA ASN A 148 -5.20 -5.60 2.78
C ASN A 148 -6.50 -5.31 3.53
N PRO A 149 -6.73 -4.05 3.93
CA PRO A 149 -7.97 -3.67 4.64
C PRO A 149 -9.27 -3.98 3.90
N LEU A 150 -9.24 -4.10 2.56
CA LEU A 150 -10.43 -4.47 1.77
C LEU A 150 -11.05 -5.78 2.23
N THR A 151 -10.25 -6.72 2.70
CA THR A 151 -10.75 -8.01 3.20
C THR A 151 -11.68 -7.84 4.39
N GLU A 152 -11.50 -6.78 5.17
CA GLU A 152 -12.36 -6.42 6.31
C GLU A 152 -13.40 -5.36 5.98
N GLY A 153 -13.60 -5.05 4.70
CA GLY A 153 -14.58 -4.06 4.25
C GLY A 153 -14.17 -2.60 4.46
N LYS A 154 -12.88 -2.34 4.68
CA LYS A 154 -12.33 -0.99 4.84
C LYS A 154 -11.59 -0.59 3.58
N THR A 155 -11.77 0.64 3.11
CA THR A 155 -11.16 1.11 1.86
C THR A 155 -9.83 1.82 2.13
N PRO A 156 -8.68 1.26 1.69
CA PRO A 156 -7.40 1.93 1.86
C PRO A 156 -7.28 3.12 0.89
N ILE A 157 -6.81 4.26 1.41
CA ILE A 157 -6.56 5.46 0.62
C ILE A 157 -5.12 5.96 0.73
N LEU A 158 -4.37 5.48 1.71
CA LEU A 158 -2.94 5.71 1.89
C LEU A 158 -2.33 4.47 2.50
N GLY A 159 -1.17 4.05 2.03
CA GLY A 159 -0.48 2.88 2.55
C GLY A 159 1.03 3.05 2.57
N LEU A 160 1.68 2.46 3.55
CA LEU A 160 3.13 2.42 3.68
C LEU A 160 3.59 0.99 3.92
N ASP A 161 4.43 0.49 3.03
CA ASP A 161 5.08 -0.80 3.18
C ASP A 161 6.15 -0.71 4.27
N VAL A 162 6.00 -1.48 5.34
CA VAL A 162 6.99 -1.53 6.43
C VAL A 162 7.71 -2.88 6.49
N TRP A 163 7.66 -3.66 5.42
CA TRP A 163 8.60 -4.76 5.22
C TRP A 163 10.02 -4.22 5.13
N GLU A 164 10.99 -4.95 5.64
CA GLU A 164 12.40 -4.50 5.59
C GLU A 164 12.90 -4.29 4.17
N HIS A 165 12.43 -5.09 3.19
CA HIS A 165 12.80 -4.92 1.79
C HIS A 165 12.46 -3.53 1.22
N ALA A 166 11.51 -2.83 1.84
CA ALA A 166 11.10 -1.51 1.40
C ALA A 166 12.07 -0.40 1.82
N TYR A 167 12.92 -0.63 2.82
CA TYR A 167 13.76 0.44 3.36
C TYR A 167 15.17 0.02 3.77
N TYR A 168 15.48 -1.27 3.83
CA TYR A 168 16.73 -1.74 4.45
C TYR A 168 18.00 -1.23 3.77
N LEU A 169 18.01 -1.15 2.43
CA LEU A 169 19.21 -0.71 1.69
C LEU A 169 19.66 0.70 2.07
N LYS A 170 18.73 1.61 2.30
CA LYS A 170 19.03 3.00 2.66
C LYS A 170 18.99 3.25 4.17
N TYR A 171 17.98 2.74 4.83
CA TYR A 171 17.70 3.05 6.24
C TYR A 171 18.13 1.94 7.21
N GLN A 172 18.46 0.76 6.68
CA GLN A 172 18.83 -0.39 7.47
C GLN A 172 17.74 -0.72 8.51
N ASN A 173 18.08 -0.86 9.77
CA ASN A 173 17.11 -1.15 10.82
C ASN A 173 16.31 0.09 11.30
N LYS A 174 16.57 1.25 10.71
CA LYS A 174 15.98 2.52 11.15
C LYS A 174 14.62 2.78 10.50
N ARG A 175 13.64 1.94 10.81
CA ARG A 175 12.27 2.10 10.30
C ARG A 175 11.69 3.49 10.58
N PRO A 176 11.88 4.11 11.78
CA PRO A 176 11.35 5.46 12.02
C PRO A 176 11.86 6.51 11.05
N ASP A 177 13.12 6.43 10.61
CA ASP A 177 13.69 7.38 9.66
C ASP A 177 13.03 7.22 8.27
N TYR A 178 12.79 5.99 7.85
CA TYR A 178 12.05 5.68 6.64
C TYR A 178 10.62 6.23 6.68
N ILE A 179 9.92 6.02 7.80
CA ILE A 179 8.56 6.54 7.99
C ILE A 179 8.56 8.07 7.91
N GLY A 180 9.55 8.72 8.52
CA GLY A 180 9.68 10.18 8.45
C GLY A 180 9.91 10.68 7.02
N ALA A 181 10.73 9.97 6.25
CA ALA A 181 11.01 10.31 4.85
C ALA A 181 9.77 10.14 3.94
N PHE A 182 8.89 9.21 4.27
CA PHE A 182 7.67 8.92 3.50
C PHE A 182 6.82 10.17 3.26
N TRP A 183 6.69 11.05 4.25
CA TRP A 183 5.85 12.24 4.13
C TRP A 183 6.31 13.21 3.03
N ASN A 184 7.58 13.13 2.61
CA ASN A 184 8.11 13.94 1.51
C ASN A 184 7.71 13.42 0.13
N VAL A 185 7.18 12.21 0.04
CA VAL A 185 6.88 11.55 -1.24
C VAL A 185 5.43 11.07 -1.35
N VAL A 186 4.56 11.43 -0.41
CA VAL A 186 3.14 11.08 -0.47
C VAL A 186 2.46 11.83 -1.61
N ASN A 187 1.75 11.12 -2.47
CA ASN A 187 0.91 11.68 -3.51
C ASN A 187 -0.47 12.03 -2.93
N TRP A 188 -0.56 13.20 -2.30
CA TRP A 188 -1.81 13.65 -1.68
C TRP A 188 -2.95 13.83 -2.66
N GLU A 189 -2.65 14.14 -3.93
CA GLU A 189 -3.65 14.22 -4.99
C GLU A 189 -4.34 12.87 -5.21
N LYS A 190 -3.55 11.78 -5.25
CA LYS A 190 -4.09 10.42 -5.38
C LYS A 190 -4.85 10.00 -4.11
N VAL A 191 -4.34 10.33 -2.95
CA VAL A 191 -5.03 10.07 -1.67
C VAL A 191 -6.41 10.75 -1.67
N ASP A 192 -6.47 12.00 -2.10
CA ASP A 192 -7.71 12.77 -2.19
C ASP A 192 -8.69 12.18 -3.21
N GLU A 193 -8.18 11.76 -4.37
CA GLU A 193 -8.97 11.07 -5.39
C GLU A 193 -9.63 9.82 -4.81
N LEU A 194 -8.85 8.97 -4.14
CA LEU A 194 -9.36 7.74 -3.53
C LEU A 194 -10.36 8.03 -2.41
N TYR A 195 -10.09 9.05 -1.61
CA TYR A 195 -11.00 9.47 -0.55
C TYR A 195 -12.36 9.92 -1.13
N ASN A 196 -12.32 10.78 -2.15
CA ASN A 196 -13.54 11.29 -2.79
C ASN A 196 -14.34 10.18 -3.49
N ALA A 197 -13.68 9.14 -3.97
CA ALA A 197 -14.35 7.98 -4.58
C ALA A 197 -15.16 7.14 -3.56
N THR A 198 -14.92 7.32 -2.25
CA THR A 198 -15.69 6.62 -1.20
C THR A 198 -16.97 7.33 -0.79
N LYS A 199 -17.22 8.53 -1.31
CA LYS A 199 -18.41 9.34 -0.97
C LYS A 199 -19.62 8.96 -1.80
#